data_78edc1ba81ee1e08b36ce2325804ccfb
#
_entry.id   78edc1ba81ee1e08b36ce2325804ccfb
#
_cell.length_a   1.000
_cell.length_b   1.000
_cell.length_c   1.000
_cell.angle_alpha   90.00
_cell.angle_beta   90.00
_cell.angle_gamma   90.00
#
_symmetry.space_group_name_H-M   'P 1'
#
loop_
_entity.id
_entity.type
_entity.pdbx_description
1 polymer ?
#
loop_
_entity_poly.entity_id
_entity_poly.type
_entity_poly.pdbx_seq_one_letter_code
_entity_poly.pdbx_strand_id
1 'polypeptide(L)'
;MKAITAISLAALGTAGAWCALLRPRRNQPGWDKLEGVKYAHRGLHNADKGIPENSLAAFRLAVEGGFGAELDVHLMADGELAVVHDSDLTRVCGRAACIEDLTAAELPGYPLMGTGETIPLFREVLALFAGKTPLIIELKVERGNAAALTDAVMAELSGWSGTYCVESFHPGVLLRLKEKYPWVIRGQLSENFLRGGEVHGLSLPARFALTNLLTTGLTRPDFVAYRWQDRGNLSLRLMRGLYGVHEVGWTVRDQDTLDGLAEEGVPSIFEGFLPEDS
;
A
#
# COMPACT_ATOMS: atom_id res chain seq x y z
N MET A 1 -39.07 -27.04 14.83
CA MET A 1 -38.54 -25.95 15.70
C MET A 1 -37.08 -26.13 16.08
N LYS A 2 -36.65 -27.26 16.70
CA LYS A 2 -35.22 -27.43 17.15
C LYS A 2 -34.19 -27.31 16.06
N ALA A 3 -34.42 -27.78 14.83
CA ALA A 3 -33.46 -27.68 13.71
C ALA A 3 -33.30 -26.24 13.21
N ILE A 4 -34.39 -25.48 13.12
CA ILE A 4 -34.33 -24.06 12.68
C ILE A 4 -33.57 -23.22 13.72
N THR A 5 -33.80 -23.47 15.01
CA THR A 5 -33.09 -22.79 16.11
C THR A 5 -31.59 -23.12 16.08
N ALA A 6 -31.20 -24.36 15.80
CA ALA A 6 -29.79 -24.77 15.71
C ALA A 6 -29.08 -24.13 14.49
N ILE A 7 -29.76 -24.07 13.34
CA ILE A 7 -29.25 -23.42 12.13
C ILE A 7 -29.06 -21.91 12.37
N SER A 8 -30.02 -21.26 13.02
CA SER A 8 -29.96 -19.84 13.36
C SER A 8 -28.82 -19.52 14.33
N LEU A 9 -28.59 -20.36 15.35
CA LEU A 9 -27.48 -20.20 16.29
C LEU A 9 -26.12 -20.43 15.64
N ALA A 10 -26.00 -21.41 14.74
CA ALA A 10 -24.78 -21.65 13.98
C ALA A 10 -24.46 -20.47 13.04
N ALA A 11 -25.48 -19.95 12.35
CA ALA A 11 -25.32 -18.79 11.47
C ALA A 11 -24.89 -17.52 12.23
N LEU A 12 -25.47 -17.27 13.41
CA LEU A 12 -25.05 -16.16 14.29
C LEU A 12 -23.63 -16.34 14.82
N GLY A 13 -23.25 -17.57 15.18
CA GLY A 13 -21.90 -17.90 15.60
C GLY A 13 -20.85 -17.65 14.49
N THR A 14 -21.16 -18.07 13.26
CA THR A 14 -20.26 -17.82 12.11
C THR A 14 -20.17 -16.34 11.76
N ALA A 15 -21.27 -15.60 11.79
CA ALA A 15 -21.27 -14.15 11.56
C ALA A 15 -20.47 -13.41 12.64
N GLY A 16 -20.63 -13.80 13.92
CA GLY A 16 -19.86 -13.23 15.02
C GLY A 16 -18.35 -13.50 14.89
N ALA A 17 -17.98 -14.73 14.53
CA ALA A 17 -16.59 -15.08 14.26
C ALA A 17 -16.01 -14.29 13.07
N TRP A 18 -16.77 -14.14 11.98
CA TRP A 18 -16.38 -13.32 10.85
C TRP A 18 -16.12 -11.86 11.24
N CYS A 19 -17.06 -11.24 11.94
CA CYS A 19 -16.87 -9.87 12.46
C CYS A 19 -15.66 -9.75 13.37
N ALA A 20 -15.38 -10.75 14.23
CA ALA A 20 -14.21 -10.73 15.10
C ALA A 20 -12.87 -10.76 14.31
N LEU A 21 -12.83 -11.46 13.17
CA LEU A 21 -11.70 -11.52 12.28
C LEU A 21 -11.47 -10.19 11.51
N LEU A 22 -12.50 -9.33 11.41
CA LEU A 22 -12.43 -8.06 10.70
C LEU A 22 -12.07 -6.86 11.60
N ARG A 23 -11.78 -7.07 12.89
CA ARG A 23 -11.56 -5.96 13.83
C ARG A 23 -10.29 -5.16 13.51
N PRO A 24 -10.39 -3.86 13.17
CA PRO A 24 -9.23 -2.97 13.01
C PRO A 24 -8.67 -2.51 14.38
N ARG A 25 -7.64 -1.67 14.37
CA ARG A 25 -7.21 -0.93 15.56
C ARG A 25 -8.29 0.09 15.93
N ARG A 26 -8.46 0.33 17.22
CA ARG A 26 -9.29 1.42 17.73
C ARG A 26 -8.38 2.61 18.02
N ASN A 27 -8.92 3.82 17.87
CA ASN A 27 -8.21 5.09 18.10
C ASN A 27 -6.96 5.22 17.21
N GLN A 28 -7.12 5.81 16.07
CA GLN A 28 -6.12 5.97 15.00
C GLN A 28 -5.59 7.42 15.04
N PRO A 29 -4.59 7.74 15.87
CA PRO A 29 -4.07 9.10 15.95
C PRO A 29 -3.31 9.45 14.66
N GLY A 30 -3.53 10.65 14.14
CA GLY A 30 -2.79 11.20 13.02
C GLY A 30 -3.33 10.89 11.64
N TRP A 31 -4.49 10.23 11.52
CA TRP A 31 -5.15 10.02 10.24
C TRP A 31 -5.55 11.35 9.56
N ASP A 32 -5.90 12.35 10.34
CA ASP A 32 -6.22 13.71 9.91
C ASP A 32 -5.15 14.34 9.00
N LYS A 33 -3.90 13.92 9.11
CA LYS A 33 -2.78 14.38 8.28
C LYS A 33 -2.67 13.66 6.93
N LEU A 34 -3.40 12.58 6.76
CA LEU A 34 -3.43 11.74 5.56
C LEU A 34 -4.74 11.91 4.80
N GLU A 35 -5.80 12.31 5.51
CA GLU A 35 -7.13 12.51 4.97
C GLU A 35 -7.18 13.71 4.02
N GLY A 36 -7.97 13.61 2.96
CA GLY A 36 -8.14 14.70 1.97
C GLY A 36 -6.95 14.90 1.02
N VAL A 37 -5.89 14.08 1.13
CA VAL A 37 -4.73 14.14 0.23
C VAL A 37 -4.95 13.23 -0.98
N LYS A 38 -4.64 13.74 -2.17
CA LYS A 38 -4.56 12.96 -3.41
C LYS A 38 -3.14 12.41 -3.52
N TYR A 39 -2.97 11.09 -3.66
CA TYR A 39 -1.66 10.43 -3.69
C TYR A 39 -1.32 9.99 -5.12
N ALA A 40 -0.21 10.49 -5.66
CA ALA A 40 0.30 10.06 -6.97
C ALA A 40 0.90 8.65 -6.83
N HIS A 41 0.32 7.66 -7.53
CA HIS A 41 0.78 6.27 -7.56
C HIS A 41 2.19 6.19 -8.15
N ARG A 42 3.17 5.73 -7.37
CA ARG A 42 4.59 5.69 -7.75
C ARG A 42 5.15 7.05 -8.21
N GLY A 43 4.66 8.14 -7.59
CA GLY A 43 4.92 9.51 -8.00
C GLY A 43 4.09 9.97 -9.20
N LEU A 44 4.21 11.26 -9.57
CA LEU A 44 3.48 11.83 -10.72
C LEU A 44 4.23 11.48 -12.02
N HIS A 45 4.24 10.19 -12.35
CA HIS A 45 4.96 9.64 -13.50
C HIS A 45 4.19 9.82 -14.82
N ASN A 46 4.92 9.86 -15.93
CA ASN A 46 4.37 9.89 -17.28
C ASN A 46 5.39 9.31 -18.27
N ALA A 47 5.16 8.05 -18.69
CA ALA A 47 6.07 7.35 -19.58
C ALA A 47 6.25 8.05 -20.94
N ASP A 48 5.20 8.65 -21.50
CA ASP A 48 5.25 9.36 -22.79
C ASP A 48 6.13 10.61 -22.74
N LYS A 49 6.30 11.19 -21.54
CA LYS A 49 7.19 12.34 -21.29
C LYS A 49 8.57 11.91 -20.76
N GLY A 50 8.88 10.62 -20.73
CA GLY A 50 10.13 10.10 -20.21
C GLY A 50 10.32 10.26 -18.70
N ILE A 51 9.20 10.26 -17.94
CA ILE A 51 9.18 10.33 -16.48
C ILE A 51 8.75 8.97 -15.95
N PRO A 52 9.69 8.08 -15.56
CA PRO A 52 9.37 6.74 -15.09
C PRO A 52 8.63 6.73 -13.75
N GLU A 53 7.85 5.67 -13.52
CA GLU A 53 7.30 5.35 -12.19
C GLU A 53 8.42 5.15 -11.15
N ASN A 54 8.16 5.46 -9.89
CA ASN A 54 9.10 5.30 -8.78
C ASN A 54 10.47 6.00 -9.01
N SER A 55 10.54 7.04 -9.86
CA SER A 55 11.76 7.84 -10.10
C SER A 55 11.80 9.11 -9.26
N LEU A 56 12.99 9.64 -9.02
CA LEU A 56 13.12 10.94 -8.34
C LEU A 56 12.44 12.07 -9.12
N ALA A 57 12.42 12.00 -10.45
CA ALA A 57 11.70 12.96 -11.30
C ALA A 57 10.18 12.91 -11.03
N ALA A 58 9.58 11.70 -10.97
CA ALA A 58 8.15 11.54 -10.69
C ALA A 58 7.77 12.03 -9.29
N PHE A 59 8.60 11.74 -8.29
CA PHE A 59 8.37 12.20 -6.91
C PHE A 59 8.53 13.71 -6.77
N ARG A 60 9.50 14.33 -7.47
CA ARG A 60 9.64 15.78 -7.47
C ARG A 60 8.42 16.47 -8.04
N LEU A 61 7.86 15.95 -9.14
CA LEU A 61 6.63 16.49 -9.72
C LEU A 61 5.43 16.34 -8.79
N ALA A 62 5.32 15.22 -8.06
CA ALA A 62 4.26 15.05 -7.07
C ALA A 62 4.35 16.13 -5.96
N VAL A 63 5.55 16.36 -5.42
CA VAL A 63 5.78 17.41 -4.41
C VAL A 63 5.50 18.81 -4.95
N GLU A 64 5.95 19.12 -6.18
CA GLU A 64 5.73 20.42 -6.83
C GLU A 64 4.23 20.67 -7.10
N GLY A 65 3.48 19.61 -7.41
CA GLY A 65 2.04 19.65 -7.59
C GLY A 65 1.22 19.67 -6.28
N GLY A 66 1.88 19.61 -5.12
CA GLY A 66 1.21 19.55 -3.82
C GLY A 66 0.55 18.20 -3.51
N PHE A 67 0.82 17.16 -4.28
CA PHE A 67 0.30 15.81 -4.07
C PHE A 67 1.14 15.04 -3.04
N GLY A 68 0.48 14.15 -2.28
CA GLY A 68 1.17 13.05 -1.65
C GLY A 68 1.68 12.07 -2.71
N ALA A 69 2.48 11.11 -2.31
CA ALA A 69 2.85 10.01 -3.20
C ALA A 69 2.69 8.67 -2.49
N GLU A 70 2.36 7.67 -3.28
CA GLU A 70 2.54 6.28 -2.91
C GLU A 70 3.83 5.77 -3.56
N LEU A 71 4.54 4.86 -2.92
CA LEU A 71 5.80 4.30 -3.38
C LEU A 71 6.03 2.87 -2.85
N ASP A 72 6.81 2.09 -3.61
CA ASP A 72 7.09 0.68 -3.36
C ASP A 72 8.52 0.47 -2.87
N VAL A 73 8.71 -0.19 -1.73
CA VAL A 73 10.05 -0.37 -1.12
C VAL A 73 10.44 -1.84 -1.07
N HIS A 74 11.64 -2.16 -1.56
CA HIS A 74 12.30 -3.46 -1.47
C HIS A 74 13.57 -3.39 -0.63
N LEU A 75 13.89 -4.49 0.07
CA LEU A 75 15.15 -4.69 0.78
C LEU A 75 16.17 -5.36 -0.13
N MET A 76 17.29 -4.71 -0.37
CA MET A 76 18.38 -5.16 -1.24
C MET A 76 19.35 -6.11 -0.51
N ALA A 77 20.27 -6.72 -1.28
CA ALA A 77 21.25 -7.68 -0.76
C ALA A 77 22.21 -7.09 0.29
N ASP A 78 22.55 -5.82 0.16
CA ASP A 78 23.45 -5.09 1.07
C ASP A 78 22.71 -4.44 2.26
N GLY A 79 21.39 -4.61 2.36
CA GLY A 79 20.56 -4.04 3.42
C GLY A 79 20.04 -2.63 3.11
N GLU A 80 20.39 -2.06 1.96
CA GLU A 80 19.83 -0.81 1.48
C GLU A 80 18.39 -0.99 1.00
N LEU A 81 17.64 0.10 0.91
CA LEU A 81 16.24 0.11 0.50
C LEU A 81 16.09 0.77 -0.88
N ALA A 82 15.62 0.01 -1.86
CA ALA A 82 15.33 0.49 -3.21
C ALA A 82 13.85 0.83 -3.37
N VAL A 83 13.55 1.85 -4.20
CA VAL A 83 12.18 2.23 -4.53
C VAL A 83 11.87 1.80 -5.96
N VAL A 84 11.15 0.69 -6.10
CA VAL A 84 10.73 0.09 -7.38
C VAL A 84 9.55 -0.85 -7.11
N HIS A 85 8.64 -1.03 -8.07
CA HIS A 85 7.47 -1.88 -7.84
C HIS A 85 7.77 -3.38 -7.96
N ASP A 86 8.46 -3.78 -9.05
CA ASP A 86 8.66 -5.19 -9.36
C ASP A 86 9.96 -5.71 -8.76
N SER A 87 9.94 -6.94 -8.22
CA SER A 87 11.17 -7.65 -7.87
C SER A 87 12.03 -7.94 -9.11
N ASP A 88 11.40 -8.38 -10.23
CA ASP A 88 12.07 -8.55 -11.52
C ASP A 88 12.14 -7.24 -12.29
N LEU A 89 13.34 -6.77 -12.58
CA LEU A 89 13.60 -5.48 -13.23
C LEU A 89 13.42 -5.48 -14.76
N THR A 90 12.99 -6.59 -15.36
CA THR A 90 12.84 -6.71 -16.82
C THR A 90 11.89 -5.66 -17.38
N ARG A 91 10.74 -5.41 -16.72
CA ARG A 91 9.73 -4.45 -17.20
C ARG A 91 10.23 -3.01 -17.13
N VAL A 92 10.85 -2.63 -16.02
CA VAL A 92 11.22 -1.22 -15.77
C VAL A 92 12.63 -0.86 -16.22
N CYS A 93 13.56 -1.82 -16.28
CA CYS A 93 14.96 -1.58 -16.67
C CYS A 93 15.39 -2.32 -17.94
N GLY A 94 14.55 -3.18 -18.53
CA GLY A 94 14.90 -4.00 -19.70
C GLY A 94 15.98 -5.06 -19.42
N ARG A 95 16.26 -5.36 -18.15
CA ARG A 95 17.29 -6.31 -17.71
C ARG A 95 16.71 -7.30 -16.71
N ALA A 96 16.92 -8.59 -16.94
CA ALA A 96 16.52 -9.65 -16.03
C ALA A 96 17.45 -9.67 -14.80
N ALA A 97 16.97 -9.13 -13.70
CA ALA A 97 17.63 -9.16 -12.40
C ALA A 97 16.56 -9.01 -11.32
N CYS A 98 16.77 -9.59 -10.14
CA CYS A 98 15.92 -9.32 -8.98
C CYS A 98 16.55 -8.23 -8.11
N ILE A 99 15.77 -7.23 -7.73
CA ILE A 99 16.27 -6.10 -6.92
C ILE A 99 16.86 -6.56 -5.58
N GLU A 100 16.33 -7.63 -5.01
CA GLU A 100 16.80 -8.23 -3.75
C GLU A 100 18.19 -8.88 -3.86
N ASP A 101 18.66 -9.13 -5.08
CA ASP A 101 19.99 -9.71 -5.32
C ASP A 101 21.05 -8.65 -5.63
N LEU A 102 20.64 -7.37 -5.76
CA LEU A 102 21.51 -6.24 -6.08
C LEU A 102 21.96 -5.48 -4.84
N THR A 103 23.06 -4.75 -5.01
CA THR A 103 23.57 -3.75 -4.06
C THR A 103 23.32 -2.33 -4.58
N ALA A 104 23.33 -1.34 -3.70
CA ALA A 104 23.14 0.06 -4.07
C ALA A 104 24.19 0.54 -5.09
N ALA A 105 25.43 0.01 -5.04
CA ALA A 105 26.49 0.33 -5.97
C ALA A 105 26.21 -0.13 -7.42
N GLU A 106 25.30 -1.09 -7.62
CA GLU A 106 24.94 -1.64 -8.93
C GLU A 106 23.80 -0.87 -9.60
N LEU A 107 22.96 -0.13 -8.83
CA LEU A 107 21.78 0.58 -9.33
C LEU A 107 22.05 1.52 -10.53
N PRO A 108 23.20 2.21 -10.64
CA PRO A 108 23.51 3.02 -11.83
C PRO A 108 23.52 2.21 -13.14
N GLY A 109 23.68 0.88 -13.07
CA GLY A 109 23.58 -0.03 -14.20
C GLY A 109 22.15 -0.36 -14.65
N TYR A 110 21.13 0.12 -13.93
CA TYR A 110 19.72 -0.19 -14.17
C TYR A 110 18.88 1.08 -14.43
N PRO A 111 19.03 1.71 -15.61
CA PRO A 111 18.26 2.89 -15.96
C PRO A 111 16.78 2.54 -16.11
N LEU A 112 15.91 3.38 -15.56
CA LEU A 112 14.46 3.21 -15.62
C LEU A 112 13.93 3.57 -17.01
N MET A 113 13.24 2.63 -17.67
CA MET A 113 12.56 2.80 -18.95
C MET A 113 13.44 3.41 -20.06
N GLY A 114 14.75 3.18 -20.00
CA GLY A 114 15.72 3.73 -20.96
C GLY A 114 15.96 5.24 -20.85
N THR A 115 15.57 5.86 -19.74
CA THR A 115 15.80 7.28 -19.44
C THR A 115 17.14 7.50 -18.72
N GLY A 116 17.42 8.74 -18.32
CA GLY A 116 18.55 9.07 -17.43
C GLY A 116 18.26 8.83 -15.93
N GLU A 117 17.02 8.48 -15.57
CA GLU A 117 16.64 8.14 -14.19
C GLU A 117 17.09 6.71 -13.86
N THR A 118 17.50 6.48 -12.63
CA THR A 118 17.81 5.14 -12.09
C THR A 118 16.89 4.83 -10.92
N ILE A 119 16.89 3.57 -10.47
CA ILE A 119 16.14 3.18 -9.27
C ILE A 119 16.68 3.98 -8.09
N PRO A 120 15.84 4.81 -7.41
CA PRO A 120 16.32 5.59 -6.28
C PRO A 120 16.40 4.76 -5.01
N LEU A 121 17.24 5.15 -4.08
CA LEU A 121 17.23 4.66 -2.72
C LEU A 121 16.12 5.37 -1.93
N PHE A 122 15.54 4.66 -0.97
CA PHE A 122 14.44 5.18 -0.17
C PHE A 122 14.79 6.49 0.56
N ARG A 123 16.00 6.60 1.09
CA ARG A 123 16.49 7.85 1.72
C ARG A 123 16.53 9.06 0.77
N GLU A 124 16.73 8.84 -0.53
CA GLU A 124 16.72 9.92 -1.51
C GLU A 124 15.31 10.45 -1.75
N VAL A 125 14.32 9.53 -1.78
CA VAL A 125 12.91 9.90 -1.85
C VAL A 125 12.47 10.61 -0.57
N LEU A 126 12.83 10.10 0.60
CA LEU A 126 12.52 10.74 1.89
C LEU A 126 13.05 12.18 1.96
N ALA A 127 14.22 12.45 1.39
CA ALA A 127 14.79 13.80 1.34
C ALA A 127 13.94 14.78 0.52
N LEU A 128 13.25 14.31 -0.55
CA LEU A 128 12.35 15.15 -1.36
C LEU A 128 11.09 15.55 -0.59
N PHE A 129 10.54 14.65 0.25
CA PHE A 129 9.27 14.82 0.93
C PHE A 129 9.39 15.43 2.33
N ALA A 130 10.59 15.63 2.84
CA ALA A 130 10.81 16.15 4.19
C ALA A 130 10.09 17.48 4.44
N GLY A 131 9.09 17.45 5.35
CA GLY A 131 8.29 18.62 5.74
C GLY A 131 7.34 19.15 4.66
N LYS A 132 7.04 18.36 3.62
CA LYS A 132 6.17 18.76 2.50
C LYS A 132 4.87 17.94 2.51
N THR A 133 4.68 17.08 1.53
CA THR A 133 3.46 16.28 1.35
C THR A 133 3.63 14.88 1.93
N PRO A 134 2.55 14.19 2.32
CA PRO A 134 2.63 12.88 2.96
C PRO A 134 2.96 11.74 2.00
N LEU A 135 3.45 10.64 2.56
CA LEU A 135 3.77 9.41 1.86
C LEU A 135 2.88 8.23 2.31
N ILE A 136 2.44 7.42 1.34
CA ILE A 136 1.99 6.05 1.53
C ILE A 136 3.15 5.14 1.11
N ILE A 137 3.65 4.31 2.01
CA ILE A 137 4.84 3.48 1.78
C ILE A 137 4.41 2.03 1.74
N GLU A 138 4.39 1.42 0.54
CA GLU A 138 4.13 0.00 0.39
C GLU A 138 5.41 -0.81 0.60
N LEU A 139 5.36 -1.82 1.49
CA LEU A 139 6.46 -2.75 1.71
C LEU A 139 6.25 -4.03 0.89
N LYS A 140 7.14 -4.24 -0.08
CA LYS A 140 7.15 -5.41 -0.99
C LYS A 140 7.89 -6.57 -0.34
N VAL A 141 7.16 -7.57 0.12
CA VAL A 141 7.74 -8.73 0.78
C VAL A 141 8.10 -9.80 -0.23
N GLU A 142 9.38 -10.07 -0.33
CA GLU A 142 9.92 -11.16 -1.14
C GLU A 142 10.69 -12.14 -0.27
N ARG A 143 10.68 -13.42 -0.65
CA ARG A 143 11.46 -14.49 0.01
C ARG A 143 11.30 -14.54 1.54
N GLY A 144 10.15 -14.10 2.06
CA GLY A 144 9.86 -14.14 3.51
C GLY A 144 10.55 -13.07 4.36
N ASN A 145 11.05 -11.99 3.76
CA ASN A 145 11.82 -10.92 4.41
C ASN A 145 10.98 -9.90 5.21
N ALA A 146 9.68 -10.13 5.43
CA ALA A 146 8.76 -9.15 6.01
C ALA A 146 9.30 -8.44 7.27
N ALA A 147 9.91 -9.17 8.20
CA ALA A 147 10.45 -8.58 9.43
C ALA A 147 11.69 -7.71 9.16
N ALA A 148 12.63 -8.19 8.34
CA ALA A 148 13.86 -7.47 8.01
C ALA A 148 13.56 -6.20 7.23
N LEU A 149 12.71 -6.27 6.20
CA LEU A 149 12.25 -5.13 5.42
C LEU A 149 11.56 -4.09 6.30
N THR A 150 10.61 -4.51 7.15
CA THR A 150 9.92 -3.59 8.06
C THR A 150 10.91 -2.89 9.00
N ASP A 151 11.85 -3.63 9.58
CA ASP A 151 12.83 -3.06 10.51
C ASP A 151 13.78 -2.07 9.80
N ALA A 152 14.21 -2.37 8.58
CA ALA A 152 15.07 -1.49 7.78
C ALA A 152 14.33 -0.18 7.41
N VAL A 153 13.09 -0.26 6.92
CA VAL A 153 12.27 0.93 6.62
C VAL A 153 12.06 1.78 7.87
N MET A 154 11.75 1.15 9.00
CA MET A 154 11.54 1.89 10.25
C MET A 154 12.82 2.50 10.80
N ALA A 155 13.99 1.94 10.51
CA ALA A 155 15.27 2.52 10.86
C ALA A 155 15.53 3.81 10.06
N GLU A 156 15.28 3.81 8.74
CA GLU A 156 15.41 5.01 7.91
C GLU A 156 14.38 6.10 8.26
N LEU A 157 13.16 5.72 8.62
CA LEU A 157 12.13 6.66 9.07
C LEU A 157 12.39 7.22 10.47
N SER A 158 13.33 6.64 11.22
CA SER A 158 13.68 7.12 12.55
C SER A 158 14.32 8.51 12.48
N GLY A 159 13.60 9.51 13.04
CA GLY A 159 14.05 10.91 12.99
C GLY A 159 13.62 11.67 11.74
N TRP A 160 12.99 11.03 10.77
CA TRP A 160 12.37 11.72 9.64
C TRP A 160 11.08 12.43 10.07
N SER A 161 10.96 13.71 9.76
CA SER A 161 9.87 14.58 10.27
C SER A 161 8.65 14.66 9.35
N GLY A 162 8.62 13.91 8.24
CA GLY A 162 7.50 13.90 7.32
C GLY A 162 6.29 13.11 7.83
N THR A 163 5.15 13.34 7.21
CA THR A 163 3.92 12.56 7.46
C THR A 163 3.91 11.32 6.58
N TYR A 164 3.62 10.16 7.15
CA TYR A 164 3.56 8.91 6.41
C TYR A 164 2.61 7.89 7.03
N CYS A 165 2.20 6.93 6.23
CA CYS A 165 1.69 5.64 6.67
C CYS A 165 2.39 4.51 5.91
N VAL A 166 2.25 3.30 6.42
CA VAL A 166 2.87 2.10 5.83
C VAL A 166 1.77 1.11 5.48
N GLU A 167 1.84 0.53 4.28
CA GLU A 167 0.90 -0.50 3.87
C GLU A 167 1.62 -1.71 3.24
N SER A 168 0.92 -2.84 3.17
CA SER A 168 1.40 -4.02 2.47
C SER A 168 0.26 -4.99 2.20
N PHE A 169 0.38 -5.75 1.11
CA PHE A 169 -0.42 -6.96 0.88
C PHE A 169 -0.07 -8.07 1.89
N HIS A 170 1.16 -8.08 2.40
CA HIS A 170 1.65 -9.17 3.25
C HIS A 170 1.33 -8.94 4.73
N PRO A 171 0.47 -9.77 5.37
CA PRO A 171 0.08 -9.58 6.77
C PRO A 171 1.24 -9.57 7.77
N GLY A 172 2.37 -10.18 7.43
CA GLY A 172 3.58 -10.21 8.27
C GLY A 172 4.18 -8.84 8.54
N VAL A 173 4.11 -7.92 7.56
CA VAL A 173 4.51 -6.51 7.73
C VAL A 173 3.64 -5.85 8.80
N LEU A 174 2.32 -5.96 8.67
CA LEU A 174 1.38 -5.34 9.60
C LEU A 174 1.51 -5.92 11.01
N LEU A 175 1.78 -7.23 11.14
CA LEU A 175 2.06 -7.86 12.42
C LEU A 175 3.33 -7.28 13.04
N ARG A 176 4.42 -7.15 12.25
CA ARG A 176 5.67 -6.57 12.72
C ARG A 176 5.49 -5.12 13.17
N LEU A 177 4.78 -4.30 12.40
CA LEU A 177 4.42 -2.92 12.76
C LEU A 177 3.60 -2.89 14.05
N LYS A 178 2.57 -3.74 14.17
CA LYS A 178 1.73 -3.81 15.35
C LYS A 178 2.53 -4.12 16.62
N GLU A 179 3.48 -5.05 16.54
CA GLU A 179 4.21 -5.56 17.69
C GLU A 179 5.37 -4.64 18.10
N LYS A 180 6.13 -4.14 17.13
CA LYS A 180 7.37 -3.41 17.38
C LYS A 180 7.25 -1.89 17.21
N TYR A 181 6.34 -1.44 16.32
CA TYR A 181 6.19 -0.03 15.94
C TYR A 181 4.71 0.42 16.05
N PRO A 182 4.06 0.26 17.23
CA PRO A 182 2.62 0.46 17.36
C PRO A 182 2.15 1.90 17.11
N TRP A 183 3.05 2.87 17.07
CA TRP A 183 2.74 4.27 16.74
C TRP A 183 2.56 4.53 15.24
N VAL A 184 3.02 3.63 14.38
CA VAL A 184 2.91 3.77 12.92
C VAL A 184 1.46 3.52 12.49
N ILE A 185 0.96 4.39 11.61
CA ILE A 185 -0.31 4.17 10.90
C ILE A 185 -0.06 3.09 9.85
N ARG A 186 -0.79 1.98 9.94
CA ARG A 186 -0.58 0.81 9.09
C ARG A 186 -1.85 0.40 8.35
N GLY A 187 -1.73 0.12 7.07
CA GLY A 187 -2.80 -0.25 6.16
C GLY A 187 -2.70 -1.69 5.66
N GLN A 188 -3.85 -2.36 5.58
CA GLN A 188 -3.96 -3.61 4.84
C GLN A 188 -4.28 -3.30 3.39
N LEU A 189 -3.33 -3.57 2.49
CA LEU A 189 -3.54 -3.48 1.06
C LEU A 189 -4.23 -4.75 0.56
N SER A 190 -5.28 -4.63 -0.26
CA SER A 190 -6.05 -5.77 -0.75
C SER A 190 -6.84 -5.47 -2.01
N GLU A 191 -7.22 -6.56 -2.68
CA GLU A 191 -8.09 -6.59 -3.86
C GLU A 191 -8.91 -7.89 -3.90
N ASN A 192 -9.67 -8.12 -4.96
CA ASN A 192 -10.35 -9.39 -5.16
C ASN A 192 -9.46 -10.44 -5.84
N PHE A 193 -8.61 -11.11 -5.08
CA PHE A 193 -7.71 -12.18 -5.55
C PHE A 193 -8.44 -13.41 -6.11
N LEU A 194 -9.77 -13.50 -6.01
CA LEU A 194 -10.56 -14.62 -6.54
C LEU A 194 -10.96 -14.43 -8.01
N ARG A 195 -10.94 -13.17 -8.52
CA ARG A 195 -11.35 -12.84 -9.90
C ARG A 195 -10.22 -12.91 -10.93
N GLY A 196 -9.04 -13.30 -10.55
CA GLY A 196 -7.84 -13.29 -11.37
C GLY A 196 -6.93 -12.12 -11.01
N GLY A 197 -5.78 -12.05 -11.63
CA GLY A 197 -4.70 -11.12 -11.30
C GLY A 197 -3.41 -11.89 -11.07
N GLU A 198 -2.32 -11.21 -10.88
CA GLU A 198 -1.02 -11.79 -10.59
C GLU A 198 -0.95 -12.37 -9.17
N VAL A 199 -1.66 -13.49 -8.95
CA VAL A 199 -1.73 -14.18 -7.65
C VAL A 199 -0.72 -15.31 -7.58
N HIS A 200 0.50 -15.06 -8.00
CA HIS A 200 1.55 -16.07 -8.06
C HIS A 200 1.78 -16.69 -6.67
N GLY A 201 1.65 -18.00 -6.61
CA GLY A 201 1.97 -18.80 -5.43
C GLY A 201 0.93 -18.81 -4.29
N LEU A 202 -0.13 -18.02 -4.31
CA LEU A 202 -1.14 -18.04 -3.26
C LEU A 202 -2.13 -19.20 -3.42
N SER A 203 -2.30 -20.00 -2.35
CA SER A 203 -3.33 -21.03 -2.29
C SER A 203 -4.74 -20.42 -2.29
N LEU A 204 -5.76 -21.16 -2.77
CA LEU A 204 -7.15 -20.68 -2.80
C LEU A 204 -7.66 -20.22 -1.41
N PRO A 205 -7.40 -20.92 -0.29
CA PRO A 205 -7.76 -20.42 1.03
C PRO A 205 -7.07 -19.09 1.39
N ALA A 206 -5.80 -18.89 1.03
CA ALA A 206 -5.08 -17.64 1.25
C ALA A 206 -5.70 -16.50 0.43
N ARG A 207 -5.99 -16.74 -0.86
CA ARG A 207 -6.69 -15.79 -1.73
C ARG A 207 -8.05 -15.39 -1.15
N PHE A 208 -8.82 -16.35 -0.66
CA PHE A 208 -10.11 -16.09 -0.01
C PHE A 208 -9.93 -15.24 1.26
N ALA A 209 -8.97 -15.57 2.10
CA ALA A 209 -8.71 -14.85 3.35
C ALA A 209 -8.28 -13.39 3.10
N LEU A 210 -7.39 -13.17 2.13
CA LEU A 210 -6.91 -11.82 1.78
C LEU A 210 -7.99 -10.99 1.10
N THR A 211 -8.73 -11.55 0.13
CA THR A 211 -9.90 -10.88 -0.50
C THR A 211 -10.90 -10.41 0.55
N ASN A 212 -11.15 -11.24 1.55
CA ASN A 212 -12.15 -10.97 2.59
C ASN A 212 -11.56 -10.36 3.86
N LEU A 213 -10.32 -9.87 3.83
CA LEU A 213 -9.68 -9.15 4.93
C LEU A 213 -9.64 -9.93 6.26
N LEU A 214 -9.65 -11.27 6.22
CA LEU A 214 -9.75 -12.10 7.44
C LEU A 214 -8.51 -12.07 8.32
N THR A 215 -7.39 -11.55 7.83
CA THR A 215 -6.16 -11.34 8.60
C THR A 215 -6.21 -10.11 9.49
N THR A 216 -7.17 -9.20 9.27
CA THR A 216 -7.22 -7.90 9.96
C THR A 216 -7.49 -8.02 11.46
N GLY A 217 -8.18 -9.07 11.89
CA GLY A 217 -8.35 -9.37 13.31
C GLY A 217 -7.04 -9.65 14.07
N LEU A 218 -6.01 -10.11 13.36
CA LEU A 218 -4.66 -10.32 13.89
C LEU A 218 -3.79 -9.07 13.72
N THR A 219 -3.77 -8.50 12.53
CA THR A 219 -2.90 -7.38 12.14
C THR A 219 -3.35 -6.03 12.70
N ARG A 220 -4.65 -5.86 12.93
CA ARG A 220 -5.26 -4.63 13.45
C ARG A 220 -4.84 -3.39 12.66
N PRO A 221 -5.16 -3.31 11.37
CA PRO A 221 -4.84 -2.15 10.57
C PRO A 221 -5.61 -0.91 11.03
N ASP A 222 -5.10 0.27 10.69
CA ASP A 222 -5.76 1.55 10.88
C ASP A 222 -6.65 1.90 9.70
N PHE A 223 -6.22 1.51 8.52
CA PHE A 223 -6.96 1.68 7.28
C PHE A 223 -6.87 0.44 6.39
N VAL A 224 -7.72 0.38 5.40
CA VAL A 224 -7.68 -0.63 4.33
C VAL A 224 -7.51 0.09 3.01
N ALA A 225 -6.41 -0.15 2.31
CA ALA A 225 -6.25 0.24 0.93
C ALA A 225 -6.85 -0.86 0.04
N TYR A 226 -7.98 -0.57 -0.59
CA TYR A 226 -8.71 -1.57 -1.38
C TYR A 226 -8.88 -1.10 -2.83
N ARG A 227 -8.69 -2.05 -3.77
CA ARG A 227 -8.93 -1.77 -5.17
C ARG A 227 -10.35 -1.25 -5.35
N TRP A 228 -10.50 -0.02 -5.86
CA TRP A 228 -11.78 0.69 -5.85
C TRP A 228 -12.88 -0.05 -6.63
N GLN A 229 -12.55 -0.78 -7.71
CA GLN A 229 -13.51 -1.58 -8.47
C GLN A 229 -14.10 -2.75 -7.65
N ASP A 230 -13.42 -3.16 -6.58
CA ASP A 230 -13.80 -4.29 -5.73
C ASP A 230 -14.38 -3.84 -4.37
N ARG A 231 -14.58 -2.53 -4.11
CA ARG A 231 -15.10 -1.95 -2.85
C ARG A 231 -16.47 -2.48 -2.40
N GLY A 232 -17.21 -3.11 -3.33
CA GLY A 232 -18.46 -3.82 -2.98
C GLY A 232 -18.25 -5.03 -2.07
N ASN A 233 -17.02 -5.40 -1.72
CA ASN A 233 -16.69 -6.52 -0.83
C ASN A 233 -17.42 -6.41 0.51
N LEU A 234 -18.09 -7.50 0.93
CA LEU A 234 -18.90 -7.52 2.16
C LEU A 234 -18.04 -7.23 3.41
N SER A 235 -16.85 -7.79 3.49
CA SER A 235 -15.97 -7.59 4.65
C SER A 235 -15.53 -6.14 4.79
N LEU A 236 -15.16 -5.47 3.68
CA LEU A 236 -14.81 -4.05 3.69
C LEU A 236 -16.02 -3.19 4.14
N ARG A 237 -17.22 -3.47 3.60
CA ARG A 237 -18.44 -2.78 4.02
C ARG A 237 -18.75 -2.96 5.51
N LEU A 238 -18.54 -4.18 6.04
CA LEU A 238 -18.69 -4.44 7.47
C LEU A 238 -17.66 -3.70 8.31
N MET A 239 -16.39 -3.64 7.84
CA MET A 239 -15.32 -2.90 8.54
C MET A 239 -15.63 -1.41 8.60
N ARG A 240 -16.08 -0.82 7.51
CA ARG A 240 -16.53 0.59 7.46
C ARG A 240 -17.73 0.82 8.38
N GLY A 241 -18.79 0.03 8.23
CA GLY A 241 -20.07 0.24 8.92
C GLY A 241 -20.05 -0.10 10.42
N LEU A 242 -19.32 -1.14 10.83
CA LEU A 242 -19.29 -1.59 12.23
C LEU A 242 -18.14 -1.00 13.05
N TYR A 243 -17.01 -0.71 12.38
CA TYR A 243 -15.78 -0.34 13.09
C TYR A 243 -15.26 1.04 12.70
N GLY A 244 -15.83 1.67 11.67
CA GLY A 244 -15.37 2.98 11.19
C GLY A 244 -13.93 2.95 10.67
N VAL A 245 -13.49 1.83 10.05
CA VAL A 245 -12.15 1.74 9.47
C VAL A 245 -12.02 2.73 8.32
N HIS A 246 -10.89 3.43 8.24
CA HIS A 246 -10.60 4.28 7.10
C HIS A 246 -10.31 3.44 5.85
N GLU A 247 -10.61 4.00 4.69
CA GLU A 247 -10.39 3.38 3.39
C GLU A 247 -9.47 4.27 2.56
N VAL A 248 -8.64 3.67 1.72
CA VAL A 248 -7.90 4.32 0.63
C VAL A 248 -8.25 3.59 -0.66
N GLY A 249 -8.69 4.32 -1.69
CA GLY A 249 -9.03 3.75 -2.99
C GLY A 249 -7.83 3.73 -3.94
N TRP A 250 -7.55 2.61 -4.62
CA TRP A 250 -6.47 2.47 -5.60
C TRP A 250 -6.88 1.58 -6.78
N THR A 251 -6.34 1.69 -7.97
CA THR A 251 -5.68 2.85 -8.53
C THR A 251 -6.69 3.61 -9.37
N VAL A 252 -6.90 4.88 -9.10
CA VAL A 252 -7.89 5.74 -9.77
C VAL A 252 -7.26 6.33 -11.03
N ARG A 253 -7.99 6.28 -12.16
CA ARG A 253 -7.47 6.68 -13.46
C ARG A 253 -8.31 7.72 -14.20
N ASP A 254 -9.29 8.30 -13.54
CA ASP A 254 -10.16 9.34 -14.09
C ASP A 254 -10.68 10.26 -12.99
N GLN A 255 -11.06 11.50 -13.38
CA GLN A 255 -11.52 12.54 -12.48
C GLN A 255 -12.85 12.17 -11.81
N ASP A 256 -13.80 11.62 -12.56
CA ASP A 256 -15.14 11.31 -12.02
C ASP A 256 -15.06 10.30 -10.87
N THR A 257 -14.22 9.28 -11.02
CA THR A 257 -13.95 8.29 -9.96
C THR A 257 -13.25 8.94 -8.77
N LEU A 258 -12.28 9.83 -9.00
CA LEU A 258 -11.57 10.56 -7.95
C LEU A 258 -12.52 11.39 -7.12
N ASP A 259 -13.37 12.18 -7.78
CA ASP A 259 -14.34 13.06 -7.13
C ASP A 259 -15.38 12.27 -6.35
N GLY A 260 -15.89 11.17 -6.93
CA GLY A 260 -16.84 10.31 -6.24
C GLY A 260 -16.27 9.68 -4.95
N LEU A 261 -14.99 9.30 -4.93
CA LEU A 261 -14.33 8.83 -3.73
C LEU A 261 -14.07 9.95 -2.72
N ALA A 262 -13.70 11.13 -3.19
CA ALA A 262 -13.49 12.30 -2.35
C ALA A 262 -14.79 12.76 -1.65
N GLU A 263 -15.93 12.72 -2.34
CA GLU A 263 -17.27 13.00 -1.75
C GLU A 263 -17.61 12.02 -0.61
N GLU A 264 -17.11 10.78 -0.70
CA GLU A 264 -17.24 9.77 0.37
C GLU A 264 -16.20 9.93 1.50
N GLY A 265 -15.27 10.90 1.40
CA GLY A 265 -14.16 11.08 2.34
C GLY A 265 -13.09 9.98 2.22
N VAL A 266 -12.91 9.39 1.04
CA VAL A 266 -11.95 8.30 0.78
C VAL A 266 -10.75 8.87 0.04
N PRO A 267 -9.56 8.98 0.69
CA PRO A 267 -8.31 9.30 0.00
C PRO A 267 -8.04 8.34 -1.15
N SER A 268 -7.45 8.85 -2.22
CA SER A 268 -7.24 8.07 -3.44
C SER A 268 -5.80 8.09 -3.90
N ILE A 269 -5.32 6.92 -4.33
CA ILE A 269 -4.07 6.74 -5.06
C ILE A 269 -4.43 6.78 -6.54
N PHE A 270 -3.96 7.81 -7.25
CA PHE A 270 -4.31 8.08 -8.66
C PHE A 270 -3.12 7.93 -9.60
N GLU A 271 -3.39 7.63 -10.86
CA GLU A 271 -2.35 7.58 -11.90
C GLU A 271 -2.92 7.87 -13.30
N GLY A 272 -2.04 8.32 -14.24
CA GLY A 272 -2.36 8.44 -15.66
C GLY A 272 -3.07 9.73 -16.06
N PHE A 273 -3.42 10.58 -15.11
CA PHE A 273 -3.98 11.92 -15.35
C PHE A 273 -3.52 12.90 -14.27
N LEU A 274 -3.70 14.19 -14.51
CA LEU A 274 -3.45 15.22 -13.50
C LEU A 274 -4.81 15.62 -12.91
N PRO A 275 -5.05 15.42 -11.61
CA PRO A 275 -6.29 15.82 -10.97
C PRO A 275 -6.51 17.34 -11.07
N GLU A 276 -7.75 17.73 -11.38
CA GLU A 276 -8.17 19.12 -11.31
C GLU A 276 -8.28 19.56 -9.84
N ASP A 277 -8.02 20.84 -9.58
CA ASP A 277 -8.26 21.44 -8.27
C ASP A 277 -9.77 21.48 -8.04
N SER A 278 -10.24 20.86 -6.97
CA SER A 278 -11.64 20.88 -6.51
C SER A 278 -11.83 21.89 -5.41
#